data_48273c2cad28a5e9f5156dea0477a1b4
#
_entry.id   48273c2cad28a5e9f5156dea0477a1b4
#
_cell.length_a   1.000
_cell.length_b   1.000
_cell.length_c   1.000
_cell.angle_alpha   90.00
_cell.angle_beta   90.00
_cell.angle_gamma   90.00
#
_symmetry.space_group_name_H-M   'P 1'
#
loop_
_entity.id
_entity.type
_entity.pdbx_description
1 polymer ?
#
loop_
_entity_poly.entity_id
_entity_poly.type
_entity_poly.pdbx_seq_one_letter_code
_entity_poly.pdbx_strand_id
1 'polypeptide(L)'
;MTPARWALVYDGACGFCRWSATRILRADRRGNLRPVPLADPEIATLLADLTPEERAASWHLVAPDGAVRSAGDAVAPLLRLLPRLRWLAWFPAATPRLTDRAYRFVARHRATIGAWLGEERCDVVPGR
;
A
#
# COMPACT_ATOMS: atom_id res chain seq x y z
N MET A 1 -11.19 -5.32 23.46
CA MET A 1 -10.39 -4.23 22.93
C MET A 1 -9.91 -4.56 21.52
N THR A 2 -10.19 -3.69 20.56
CA THR A 2 -9.77 -3.91 19.17
C THR A 2 -8.29 -3.59 19.03
N PRO A 3 -7.46 -4.50 18.50
CA PRO A 3 -6.06 -4.16 18.29
C PRO A 3 -5.91 -3.02 17.29
N ALA A 4 -4.92 -2.19 17.50
CA ALA A 4 -4.62 -1.10 16.59
C ALA A 4 -4.17 -1.67 15.24
N ARG A 5 -4.65 -1.08 14.16
CA ARG A 5 -4.37 -1.54 12.80
C ARG A 5 -3.45 -0.57 12.07
N TRP A 6 -2.68 -1.12 11.17
CA TRP A 6 -1.92 -0.31 10.23
C TRP A 6 -2.86 0.14 9.11
N ALA A 7 -2.73 1.38 8.70
CA ALA A 7 -3.50 1.90 7.57
C ALA A 7 -2.77 1.62 6.26
N LEU A 8 -3.42 0.91 5.36
CA LEU A 8 -2.91 0.69 4.00
C LEU A 8 -3.53 1.75 3.11
N VAL A 9 -2.76 2.77 2.77
CA VAL A 9 -3.21 3.89 1.94
C VAL A 9 -2.93 3.60 0.49
N TYR A 10 -3.94 3.67 -0.35
CA TYR A 10 -3.83 3.35 -1.77
C TYR A 10 -4.66 4.32 -2.62
N ASP A 11 -4.30 4.41 -3.89
CA ASP A 11 -5.03 5.24 -4.84
C ASP A 11 -6.27 4.49 -5.35
N GLY A 12 -7.43 4.83 -4.85
CA GLY A 12 -8.69 4.19 -5.24
C GLY A 12 -9.10 4.47 -6.68
N ALA A 13 -8.52 5.48 -7.32
CA ALA A 13 -8.78 5.79 -8.71
C ALA A 13 -7.91 4.99 -9.68
N CYS A 14 -6.91 4.28 -9.19
CA CYS A 14 -5.99 3.48 -9.99
C CYS A 14 -6.39 2.01 -9.93
N GLY A 15 -6.69 1.40 -11.09
CA GLY A 15 -7.09 -0.01 -11.13
C GLY A 15 -6.03 -0.97 -10.58
N PHE A 16 -4.76 -0.73 -10.93
CA PHE A 16 -3.67 -1.54 -10.41
C PHE A 16 -3.55 -1.40 -8.88
N CYS A 17 -3.71 -0.19 -8.37
CA CYS A 17 -3.62 0.06 -6.94
C CYS A 17 -4.75 -0.64 -6.17
N ARG A 18 -5.97 -0.61 -6.71
CA ARG A 18 -7.10 -1.34 -6.12
C ARG A 18 -6.87 -2.84 -6.13
N TRP A 19 -6.39 -3.36 -7.26
CA TRP A 19 -6.09 -4.77 -7.40
C TRP A 19 -5.04 -5.21 -6.37
N SER A 20 -3.97 -4.45 -6.26
CA SER A 20 -2.89 -4.73 -5.32
C SER A 20 -3.39 -4.69 -3.86
N ALA A 21 -4.14 -3.65 -3.51
CA ALA A 21 -4.69 -3.51 -2.16
C ALA A 21 -5.62 -4.67 -1.83
N THR A 22 -6.47 -5.08 -2.76
CA THR A 22 -7.37 -6.22 -2.55
C THR A 22 -6.59 -7.51 -2.26
N ARG A 23 -5.53 -7.74 -3.03
CA ARG A 23 -4.69 -8.92 -2.83
C ARG A 23 -3.99 -8.91 -1.47
N ILE A 24 -3.47 -7.76 -1.09
CA ILE A 24 -2.79 -7.58 0.19
C ILE A 24 -3.77 -7.82 1.34
N LEU A 25 -4.97 -7.25 1.25
CA LEU A 25 -5.98 -7.41 2.29
C LEU A 25 -6.45 -8.86 2.42
N ARG A 26 -6.52 -9.60 1.32
CA ARG A 26 -6.84 -11.03 1.36
C ARG A 26 -5.74 -11.85 2.03
N ALA A 27 -4.50 -11.43 1.89
CA ALA A 27 -3.37 -12.10 2.54
C ALA A 27 -3.26 -11.75 4.02
N ASP A 28 -3.92 -10.68 4.45
CA ASP A 28 -3.89 -10.22 5.84
C ASP A 28 -4.90 -11.02 6.69
N ARG A 29 -4.57 -12.24 6.98
CA ARG A 29 -5.44 -13.16 7.73
C ARG A 29 -5.66 -12.75 9.18
N ARG A 30 -4.74 -11.96 9.73
CA ARG A 30 -4.81 -11.52 11.12
C ARG A 30 -5.57 -10.22 11.30
N GLY A 31 -5.96 -9.56 10.19
CA GLY A 31 -6.67 -8.29 10.26
C GLY A 31 -5.81 -7.15 10.79
N ASN A 32 -4.52 -7.14 10.48
CA ASN A 32 -3.60 -6.10 10.90
C ASN A 32 -3.73 -4.81 10.08
N LEU A 33 -4.37 -4.89 8.92
CA LEU A 33 -4.48 -3.78 7.98
C LEU A 33 -5.90 -3.29 7.86
N ARG A 34 -6.05 -1.99 7.65
CA ARG A 34 -7.32 -1.41 7.23
C ARG A 34 -7.09 -0.59 5.96
N PRO A 35 -7.95 -0.72 4.95
CA PRO A 35 -7.78 0.03 3.71
C PRO A 35 -8.23 1.47 3.89
N VAL A 36 -7.43 2.42 3.38
CA VAL A 36 -7.78 3.84 3.39
C VAL A 36 -7.47 4.40 2.01
N PRO A 37 -8.49 4.67 1.18
CA PRO A 37 -8.25 5.29 -0.13
C PRO A 37 -7.81 6.74 0.02
N LEU A 38 -7.05 7.24 -0.95
CA LEU A 38 -6.56 8.61 -0.92
C LEU A 38 -7.66 9.66 -0.85
N ALA A 39 -8.86 9.33 -1.31
CA ALA A 39 -10.00 10.24 -1.25
C ALA A 39 -10.64 10.33 0.13
N ASP A 40 -10.25 9.47 1.06
CA ASP A 40 -10.81 9.46 2.42
C ASP A 40 -10.36 10.70 3.18
N PRO A 41 -11.28 11.40 3.89
CA PRO A 41 -10.92 12.59 4.68
C PRO A 41 -9.85 12.32 5.74
N GLU A 42 -9.72 11.09 6.22
CA GLU A 42 -8.71 10.72 7.22
C GLU A 42 -7.28 10.92 6.72
N ILE A 43 -7.08 10.96 5.41
CA ILE A 43 -5.76 11.17 4.81
C ILE A 43 -5.12 12.47 5.29
N ALA A 44 -5.90 13.52 5.51
CA ALA A 44 -5.38 14.78 6.00
C ALA A 44 -4.70 14.63 7.36
N THR A 45 -5.14 13.68 8.18
CA THR A 45 -4.53 13.38 9.48
C THR A 45 -3.40 12.37 9.35
N LEU A 46 -3.64 11.28 8.61
CA LEU A 46 -2.67 10.20 8.49
C LEU A 46 -1.39 10.64 7.78
N LEU A 47 -1.54 11.43 6.73
CA LEU A 47 -0.43 11.88 5.90
C LEU A 47 -0.23 13.39 6.01
N ALA A 48 -0.42 13.95 7.20
CA ALA A 48 -0.35 15.38 7.43
C ALA A 48 0.99 15.99 7.02
N ASP A 49 2.09 15.23 7.17
CA ASP A 49 3.43 15.70 6.87
C ASP A 49 3.81 15.58 5.39
N LEU A 50 2.94 14.99 4.57
CA LEU A 50 3.19 14.83 3.14
C LEU A 50 2.41 15.85 2.33
N THR A 51 3.03 16.36 1.27
CA THR A 51 2.33 17.24 0.32
C THR A 51 1.29 16.42 -0.46
N PRO A 52 0.28 17.07 -1.08
CA PRO A 52 -0.66 16.36 -1.95
C PRO A 52 0.02 15.57 -3.06
N GLU A 53 1.12 16.10 -3.62
CA GLU A 53 1.90 15.42 -4.65
C GLU A 53 2.55 14.16 -4.11
N GLU A 54 3.14 14.24 -2.92
CA GLU A 54 3.75 13.09 -2.27
C GLU A 54 2.72 12.02 -1.91
N ARG A 55 1.54 12.42 -1.48
CA ARG A 55 0.44 11.49 -1.18
C ARG A 55 0.02 10.71 -2.41
N ALA A 56 -0.05 11.37 -3.56
CA ALA A 56 -0.47 10.75 -4.81
C ALA A 56 0.64 9.97 -5.51
N ALA A 57 1.89 10.18 -5.14
CA ALA A 57 3.03 9.60 -5.84
C ALA A 57 3.18 8.09 -5.62
N SER A 58 2.70 7.58 -4.49
CA SER A 58 2.86 6.16 -4.15
C SER A 58 1.82 5.74 -3.12
N TRP A 59 1.85 4.45 -2.79
CA TRP A 59 1.10 3.94 -1.67
C TRP A 59 1.84 4.22 -0.36
N HIS A 60 1.12 4.16 0.75
CA HIS A 60 1.69 4.43 2.06
C HIS A 60 1.20 3.41 3.07
N LEU A 61 2.02 3.15 4.07
CA LEU A 61 1.67 2.29 5.20
C LEU A 61 1.87 3.11 6.47
N VAL A 62 0.79 3.32 7.21
CA VAL A 62 0.82 4.13 8.43
C VAL A 62 0.65 3.23 9.64
N ALA A 63 1.65 3.21 10.50
CA ALA A 63 1.63 2.41 11.72
C ALA A 63 0.64 3.00 12.76
N PRO A 64 0.21 2.20 13.73
CA PRO A 64 -0.67 2.70 14.77
C PRO A 64 -0.10 3.88 15.56
N ASP A 65 1.23 3.99 15.64
CA ASP A 65 1.90 5.11 16.32
C ASP A 65 2.04 6.35 15.44
N GLY A 66 1.55 6.29 14.19
CA GLY A 66 1.62 7.40 13.26
C GLY A 66 2.81 7.39 12.32
N ALA A 67 3.74 6.47 12.46
CA ALA A 67 4.91 6.38 11.58
C ALA A 67 4.47 6.03 10.16
N VAL A 68 4.96 6.80 9.16
CA VAL A 68 4.58 6.63 7.76
C VAL A 68 5.75 6.02 6.98
N ARG A 69 5.44 4.97 6.22
CA ARG A 69 6.36 4.38 5.25
C ARG A 69 5.73 4.45 3.88
N SER A 70 6.53 4.72 2.85
CA SER A 70 6.01 4.95 1.49
C SER A 70 6.84 4.19 0.47
N ALA A 71 6.21 3.89 -0.68
CA ALA A 71 6.88 3.27 -1.82
C ALA A 71 7.64 2.00 -1.43
N GLY A 72 8.89 1.87 -1.85
CA GLY A 72 9.71 0.70 -1.55
C GLY A 72 9.99 0.50 -0.07
N ASP A 73 10.04 1.58 0.70
CA ASP A 73 10.31 1.51 2.14
C ASP A 73 9.17 0.86 2.94
N ALA A 74 7.99 0.79 2.35
CA ALA A 74 6.84 0.17 3.01
C ALA A 74 6.77 -1.34 2.77
N VAL A 75 7.55 -1.88 1.84
CA VAL A 75 7.45 -3.29 1.44
C VAL A 75 7.83 -4.23 2.59
N ALA A 76 8.99 -4.01 3.21
CA ALA A 76 9.43 -4.88 4.30
C ALA A 76 8.48 -4.85 5.51
N PRO A 77 8.05 -3.67 6.01
CA PRO A 77 7.06 -3.64 7.09
C PRO A 77 5.76 -4.33 6.72
N LEU A 78 5.29 -4.17 5.49
CA LEU A 78 4.07 -4.82 5.02
C LEU A 78 4.21 -6.34 5.06
N LEU A 79 5.30 -6.87 4.52
CA LEU A 79 5.52 -8.32 4.50
C LEU A 79 5.56 -8.91 5.90
N ARG A 80 6.10 -8.16 6.88
CA ARG A 80 6.13 -8.62 8.28
C ARG A 80 4.74 -8.75 8.89
N LEU A 81 3.76 -8.00 8.36
CA LEU A 81 2.38 -8.06 8.85
C LEU A 81 1.60 -9.22 8.25
N LEU A 82 2.09 -9.82 7.17
CA LEU A 82 1.39 -10.90 6.48
C LEU A 82 1.96 -12.25 6.93
N PRO A 83 1.16 -13.10 7.58
CA PRO A 83 1.69 -14.28 8.29
C PRO A 83 2.45 -15.26 7.41
N ARG A 84 2.08 -15.40 6.14
CA ARG A 84 2.75 -16.33 5.22
C ARG A 84 3.93 -15.73 4.49
N LEU A 85 4.06 -14.40 4.50
CA LEU A 85 5.06 -13.69 3.71
C LEU A 85 6.10 -12.99 4.57
N ARG A 86 5.97 -13.03 5.89
CA ARG A 86 6.87 -12.29 6.77
C ARG A 86 8.33 -12.72 6.65
N TRP A 87 8.58 -13.98 6.32
CA TRP A 87 9.94 -14.46 6.14
C TRP A 87 10.61 -13.86 4.90
N LEU A 88 9.83 -13.38 3.94
CA LEU A 88 10.36 -12.71 2.75
C LEU A 88 10.79 -11.27 3.03
N ALA A 89 10.43 -10.71 4.18
CA ALA A 89 10.73 -9.32 4.50
C ALA A 89 12.23 -9.06 4.63
N TRP A 90 13.03 -10.09 4.89
CA TRP A 90 14.48 -9.94 5.00
C TRP A 90 15.11 -9.42 3.70
N PHE A 91 14.59 -9.82 2.56
CA PHE A 91 15.14 -9.43 1.26
C PHE A 91 14.99 -7.93 1.00
N PRO A 92 13.77 -7.35 1.00
CA PRO A 92 13.64 -5.91 0.81
C PRO A 92 14.27 -5.09 1.95
N ALA A 93 14.32 -5.63 3.16
CA ALA A 93 14.98 -4.93 4.27
C ALA A 93 16.50 -4.87 4.07
N ALA A 94 17.10 -5.92 3.48
CA ALA A 94 18.53 -5.97 3.21
C ALA A 94 18.92 -5.22 1.93
N THR A 95 17.99 -5.01 1.01
CA THR A 95 18.25 -4.37 -0.28
C THR A 95 17.26 -3.23 -0.55
N PRO A 96 17.27 -2.17 0.28
CA PRO A 96 16.26 -1.11 0.14
C PRO A 96 16.33 -0.37 -1.19
N ARG A 97 17.54 -0.17 -1.72
CA ARG A 97 17.71 0.52 -3.02
C ARG A 97 17.15 -0.30 -4.18
N LEU A 98 17.39 -1.60 -4.17
CA LEU A 98 16.87 -2.49 -5.20
C LEU A 98 15.35 -2.58 -5.11
N THR A 99 14.80 -2.67 -3.90
CA THR A 99 13.37 -2.70 -3.67
C THR A 99 12.72 -1.42 -4.18
N ASP A 100 13.31 -0.27 -3.91
CA ASP A 100 12.78 1.01 -4.36
C ASP A 100 12.82 1.12 -5.89
N ARG A 101 13.88 0.64 -6.51
CA ARG A 101 13.98 0.63 -7.98
C ARG A 101 12.91 -0.27 -8.60
N ALA A 102 12.71 -1.44 -8.05
CA ALA A 102 11.68 -2.36 -8.51
C ALA A 102 10.29 -1.74 -8.34
N TYR A 103 10.04 -1.12 -7.21
CA TYR A 103 8.79 -0.41 -6.96
C TYR A 103 8.55 0.69 -7.99
N ARG A 104 9.56 1.52 -8.25
CA ARG A 104 9.44 2.62 -9.22
C ARG A 104 9.19 2.11 -10.63
N PHE A 105 9.80 0.99 -10.99
CA PHE A 105 9.53 0.37 -12.28
C PHE A 105 8.07 -0.03 -12.40
N VAL A 106 7.53 -0.73 -11.40
CA VAL A 106 6.13 -1.14 -11.38
C VAL A 106 5.21 0.07 -11.37
N ALA A 107 5.54 1.09 -10.58
CA ALA A 107 4.72 2.29 -10.47
C ALA A 107 4.63 3.04 -11.79
N ARG A 108 5.72 3.10 -12.56
CA ARG A 108 5.70 3.74 -13.87
C ARG A 108 4.85 2.98 -14.88
N HIS A 109 4.71 1.67 -14.72
CA HIS A 109 3.96 0.82 -15.63
C HIS A 109 2.61 0.37 -15.06
N ARG A 110 2.18 0.97 -13.94
CA ARG A 110 0.96 0.53 -13.26
C ARG A 110 -0.29 0.59 -14.13
N ALA A 111 -0.40 1.57 -14.99
CA ALA A 111 -1.56 1.68 -15.89
C ALA A 111 -1.58 0.52 -16.88
N THR A 112 -0.43 0.18 -17.47
CA THR A 112 -0.30 -0.95 -18.39
C THR A 112 -0.57 -2.27 -17.68
N ILE A 113 -0.01 -2.45 -16.49
CA ILE A 113 -0.21 -3.65 -15.69
C ILE A 113 -1.67 -3.78 -15.28
N GLY A 114 -2.30 -2.68 -14.89
CA GLY A 114 -3.72 -2.66 -14.53
C GLY A 114 -4.61 -3.08 -15.70
N ALA A 115 -4.32 -2.59 -16.90
CA ALA A 115 -5.04 -2.99 -18.11
C ALA A 115 -4.89 -4.49 -18.38
N TRP A 116 -3.69 -5.01 -18.21
CA TRP A 116 -3.41 -6.45 -18.36
C TRP A 116 -4.22 -7.30 -17.38
N LEU A 117 -4.43 -6.80 -16.16
CA LEU A 117 -5.16 -7.49 -15.13
C LEU A 117 -6.68 -7.28 -15.23
N GLY A 118 -7.14 -6.48 -16.22
CA GLY A 118 -8.54 -6.16 -16.37
C GLY A 118 -9.06 -5.11 -15.40
N GLU A 119 -8.17 -4.39 -14.74
CA GLU A 119 -8.51 -3.39 -13.72
C GLU A 119 -8.40 -1.97 -14.27
N GLU A 120 -8.92 -1.76 -15.47
CA GLU A 120 -8.84 -0.46 -16.13
C GLU A 120 -9.75 0.59 -15.53
N ARG A 121 -10.87 0.17 -14.95
CA ARG A 121 -11.87 1.09 -14.43
C ARG A 121 -11.56 1.52 -13.01
N CYS A 122 -11.84 2.78 -12.76
CA CYS A 122 -11.62 3.39 -11.44
C CYS A 122 -12.93 3.65 -10.72
N ASP A 123 -13.95 2.85 -10.98
CA ASP A 123 -15.32 3.10 -10.55
C ASP A 123 -15.66 2.52 -9.18
N VAL A 124 -15.04 1.45 -8.76
CA VAL A 124 -15.37 0.79 -7.49
C VAL A 124 -14.11 0.47 -6.71
N VAL A 125 -14.14 0.72 -5.42
CA VAL A 125 -13.05 0.35 -4.52
C VAL A 125 -13.42 -0.97 -3.85
N PRO A 126 -12.69 -2.05 -4.13
CA PRO A 126 -12.91 -3.33 -3.48
C PRO A 126 -12.29 -3.37 -2.09
N GLY A 127 -12.57 -4.41 -1.33
CA GLY A 127 -11.91 -4.67 -0.07
C GLY A 127 -12.37 -3.83 1.09
N ARG A 128 -13.56 -3.34 1.00
CA ARG A 128 -14.15 -2.62 2.14
C ARG A 128 -14.87 -3.56 3.06
#